data_c245bd5fc4e4b75cbd0c926c593f33e4
#
_entry.id   c245bd5fc4e4b75cbd0c926c593f33e4
#
_cell.length_a   1.000
_cell.length_b   1.000
_cell.length_c   1.000
_cell.angle_alpha   90.00
_cell.angle_beta   90.00
_cell.angle_gamma   90.00
#
_symmetry.space_group_name_H-M   'P 1'
#
loop_
_entity.id
_entity.type
_entity.pdbx_description
1 polymer ?
#
loop_
_entity_poly.entity_id
_entity_poly.type
_entity_poly.pdbx_seq_one_letter_code
_entity_poly.pdbx_strand_id
1 'polypeptide(L)'
;MKFVLASHNKGKLREMQEILGELGIAVVSQSDVGLALEPEENGETFLENAAIKAKAVMEACGLPAIADDSGLCVDYLGGGPGVYSARYGGLDDDKARCALLLNNMRGALSRSAHFHSAIVCAFPNGDTVTAEGDCPGMIAYAPVGEDGFGYDPVFFVPDKRKTFAQMTAEEKNAISHRGNALRAFAVELKNYLEK
;
A
#
# COMPACT_ATOMS: atom_id res chain seq x y z
N MET A 1 -5.08 -21.82 -3.92
CA MET A 1 -4.06 -21.33 -4.88
C MET A 1 -3.05 -20.51 -4.09
N LYS A 2 -1.75 -20.57 -4.44
CA LYS A 2 -0.69 -19.81 -3.74
C LYS A 2 -0.34 -18.58 -4.58
N PHE A 3 -0.31 -17.41 -3.96
CA PHE A 3 0.07 -16.14 -4.57
C PHE A 3 1.39 -15.65 -3.99
N VAL A 4 2.24 -15.07 -4.82
CA VAL A 4 3.54 -14.51 -4.40
C VAL A 4 3.40 -12.99 -4.27
N LEU A 5 3.76 -12.42 -3.12
CA LEU A 5 3.77 -10.97 -2.95
C LEU A 5 5.03 -10.36 -3.57
N ALA A 6 4.85 -9.48 -4.53
CA ALA A 6 5.91 -8.72 -5.19
C ALA A 6 6.35 -7.50 -4.35
N SER A 7 6.77 -7.74 -3.12
CA SER A 7 7.26 -6.70 -2.20
C SER A 7 8.17 -7.30 -1.14
N HIS A 8 9.16 -6.53 -0.68
CA HIS A 8 10.01 -6.85 0.48
C HIS A 8 9.52 -6.18 1.77
N ASN A 9 8.47 -5.36 1.69
CA ASN A 9 7.92 -4.68 2.86
C ASN A 9 7.15 -5.65 3.76
N LYS A 10 7.72 -5.94 4.94
CA LYS A 10 7.14 -6.87 5.92
C LYS A 10 5.78 -6.40 6.47
N GLY A 11 5.56 -5.08 6.55
CA GLY A 11 4.28 -4.52 6.97
C GLY A 11 3.19 -4.82 5.95
N LYS A 12 3.46 -4.61 4.65
CA LYS A 12 2.53 -4.96 3.57
C LYS A 12 2.23 -6.46 3.54
N LEU A 13 3.26 -7.30 3.69
CA LEU A 13 3.07 -8.76 3.71
C LEU A 13 2.13 -9.19 4.83
N ARG A 14 2.35 -8.67 6.04
CA ARG A 14 1.51 -8.99 7.20
C ARG A 14 0.07 -8.55 6.97
N GLU A 15 -0.17 -7.31 6.56
CA GLU A 15 -1.52 -6.81 6.29
C GLU A 15 -2.24 -7.62 5.19
N MET A 16 -1.53 -8.01 4.12
CA MET A 16 -2.11 -8.85 3.07
C MET A 16 -2.42 -10.26 3.57
N GLN A 17 -1.55 -10.87 4.35
CA GLN A 17 -1.77 -12.20 4.91
C GLN A 17 -2.96 -12.22 5.88
N GLU A 18 -3.12 -11.18 6.71
CA GLU A 18 -4.26 -11.02 7.60
C GLU A 18 -5.57 -10.89 6.81
N ILE A 19 -5.65 -9.93 5.89
CA ILE A 19 -6.89 -9.64 5.16
C ILE A 19 -7.25 -10.74 4.17
N LEU A 20 -6.31 -11.20 3.34
CA LEU A 20 -6.57 -12.24 2.33
C LEU A 20 -6.68 -13.63 2.95
N GLY A 21 -6.01 -13.86 4.10
CA GLY A 21 -6.13 -15.10 4.87
C GLY A 21 -7.53 -15.36 5.38
N GLU A 22 -8.26 -14.33 5.83
CA GLU A 22 -9.68 -14.41 6.21
C GLU A 22 -10.57 -14.88 5.04
N LEU A 23 -10.11 -14.67 3.80
CA LEU A 23 -10.79 -15.07 2.57
C LEU A 23 -10.28 -16.42 2.02
N GLY A 24 -9.43 -17.12 2.78
CA GLY A 24 -8.85 -18.40 2.37
C GLY A 24 -7.75 -18.31 1.30
N ILE A 25 -7.20 -17.11 1.06
CA ILE A 25 -6.16 -16.86 0.06
C ILE A 25 -4.78 -16.90 0.74
N ALA A 26 -3.93 -17.81 0.31
CA ALA A 26 -2.57 -17.94 0.84
C ALA A 26 -1.60 -17.04 0.07
N VAL A 27 -0.99 -16.07 0.77
CA VAL A 27 0.04 -15.17 0.23
C VAL A 27 1.38 -15.49 0.88
N VAL A 28 2.41 -15.67 0.06
CA VAL A 28 3.79 -15.91 0.49
C VAL A 28 4.71 -14.79 0.00
N SER A 29 5.87 -14.64 0.63
CA SER A 29 6.88 -13.68 0.20
C SER A 29 7.64 -14.18 -1.04
N GLN A 30 8.35 -13.26 -1.71
CA GLN A 30 9.31 -13.64 -2.76
C GLN A 30 10.39 -14.60 -2.25
N SER A 31 10.87 -14.39 -1.01
CA SER A 31 11.89 -15.23 -0.40
C SER A 31 11.43 -16.68 -0.23
N ASP A 32 10.15 -16.91 0.01
CA ASP A 32 9.58 -18.26 0.15
C ASP A 32 9.56 -19.04 -1.17
N VAL A 33 9.78 -18.37 -2.28
CA VAL A 33 9.91 -18.95 -3.62
C VAL A 33 11.30 -18.74 -4.23
N GLY A 34 12.28 -18.35 -3.41
CA GLY A 34 13.68 -18.18 -3.81
C GLY A 34 13.95 -16.94 -4.66
N LEU A 35 13.09 -15.93 -4.61
CA LEU A 35 13.24 -14.69 -5.34
C LEU A 35 13.60 -13.50 -4.42
N ALA A 36 14.29 -12.52 -5.00
CA ALA A 36 14.63 -11.26 -4.36
C ALA A 36 14.65 -10.12 -5.42
N LEU A 37 13.56 -10.00 -6.19
CA LEU A 37 13.46 -9.00 -7.26
C LEU A 37 13.06 -7.65 -6.71
N GLU A 38 13.70 -6.60 -7.21
CA GLU A 38 13.35 -5.20 -6.98
C GLU A 38 13.17 -4.50 -8.34
N PRO A 39 12.02 -4.71 -9.00
CA PRO A 39 11.75 -4.08 -10.29
C PRO A 39 11.77 -2.57 -10.16
N GLU A 40 12.32 -1.88 -11.16
CA GLU A 40 12.31 -0.42 -11.20
C GLU A 40 10.88 0.10 -11.36
N GLU A 41 10.45 0.93 -10.42
CA GLU A 41 9.14 1.58 -10.41
C GLU A 41 9.22 2.89 -11.21
N ASN A 42 9.01 2.81 -12.51
CA ASN A 42 9.06 3.94 -13.43
C ASN A 42 7.67 4.32 -14.00
N GLY A 43 6.61 3.78 -13.44
CA GLY A 43 5.23 4.16 -13.76
C GLY A 43 4.86 5.53 -13.19
N GLU A 44 3.92 6.19 -13.85
CA GLU A 44 3.40 7.50 -13.44
C GLU A 44 2.28 7.38 -12.41
N THR A 45 1.68 6.19 -12.30
CA THR A 45 0.57 5.89 -11.38
C THR A 45 0.90 4.72 -10.45
N PHE A 46 0.19 4.64 -9.33
CA PHE A 46 0.28 3.49 -8.43
C PHE A 46 -0.08 2.18 -9.13
N LEU A 47 -1.11 2.22 -9.99
CA LEU A 47 -1.55 1.04 -10.73
C LEU A 47 -0.47 0.54 -11.70
N GLU A 48 0.20 1.44 -12.42
CA GLU A 48 1.31 1.08 -13.31
C GLU A 48 2.48 0.48 -12.54
N ASN A 49 2.88 1.07 -11.42
CA ASN A 49 3.96 0.53 -10.59
C ASN A 49 3.60 -0.84 -10.00
N ALA A 50 2.36 -1.02 -9.52
CA ALA A 50 1.89 -2.32 -9.08
C ALA A 50 1.93 -3.37 -10.20
N ALA A 51 1.50 -3.00 -11.41
CA ALA A 51 1.52 -3.89 -12.57
C ALA A 51 2.95 -4.31 -12.96
N ILE A 52 3.91 -3.37 -12.97
CA ILE A 52 5.33 -3.66 -13.23
C ILE A 52 5.86 -4.69 -12.23
N LYS A 53 5.61 -4.48 -10.94
CA LYS A 53 6.08 -5.39 -9.88
C LYS A 53 5.44 -6.77 -9.97
N ALA A 54 4.10 -6.83 -10.12
CA ALA A 54 3.38 -8.09 -10.21
C ALA A 54 3.84 -8.93 -11.40
N LYS A 55 3.97 -8.30 -12.58
CA LYS A 55 4.41 -8.96 -13.81
C LYS A 55 5.83 -9.50 -13.69
N ALA A 56 6.77 -8.72 -13.20
CA ALA A 56 8.16 -9.14 -13.05
C ALA A 56 8.31 -10.38 -12.15
N VAL A 57 7.60 -10.40 -11.02
CA VAL A 57 7.65 -11.54 -10.09
C VAL A 57 6.91 -12.76 -10.66
N MET A 58 5.77 -12.58 -11.31
CA MET A 58 5.03 -13.65 -11.97
C MET A 58 5.88 -14.31 -13.07
N GLU A 59 6.54 -13.52 -13.92
CA GLU A 59 7.41 -14.04 -14.98
C GLU A 59 8.60 -14.83 -14.42
N ALA A 60 9.15 -14.41 -13.28
CA ALA A 60 10.30 -15.08 -12.67
C ALA A 60 9.95 -16.39 -11.94
N CYS A 61 8.77 -16.50 -11.33
CA CYS A 61 8.39 -17.69 -10.56
C CYS A 61 7.36 -18.59 -11.25
N GLY A 62 6.70 -18.13 -12.31
CA GLY A 62 5.63 -18.86 -13.00
C GLY A 62 4.36 -19.08 -12.16
N LEU A 63 4.21 -18.34 -11.06
CA LEU A 63 3.05 -18.37 -10.18
C LEU A 63 2.31 -17.04 -10.23
N PRO A 64 0.99 -17.03 -9.93
CA PRO A 64 0.30 -15.75 -9.78
C PRO A 64 1.00 -14.86 -8.75
N ALA A 65 1.25 -13.60 -9.12
CA ALA A 65 1.92 -12.65 -8.26
C ALA A 65 1.05 -11.42 -8.01
N ILE A 66 0.97 -11.01 -6.74
CA ILE A 66 0.23 -9.83 -6.29
C ILE A 66 1.23 -8.75 -5.95
N ALA A 67 1.00 -7.56 -6.45
CA ALA A 67 1.71 -6.35 -6.01
C ALA A 67 0.74 -5.33 -5.45
N ASP A 68 1.24 -4.56 -4.49
CA ASP A 68 0.63 -3.34 -3.97
C ASP A 68 1.58 -2.19 -4.22
N ASP A 69 1.09 -1.15 -4.88
CA ASP A 69 1.71 0.15 -4.84
C ASP A 69 0.80 1.14 -4.13
N SER A 70 1.33 1.86 -3.17
CA SER A 70 0.53 2.70 -2.28
C SER A 70 1.33 3.89 -1.78
N GLY A 71 0.63 4.96 -1.52
CA GLY A 71 1.26 6.17 -1.03
C GLY A 71 0.29 7.18 -0.45
N LEU A 72 0.89 8.21 0.13
CA LEU A 72 0.20 9.35 0.71
C LEU A 72 0.09 10.46 -0.33
N CYS A 73 -1.12 10.94 -0.55
CA CYS A 73 -1.41 12.09 -1.41
C CYS A 73 -1.91 13.24 -0.54
N VAL A 74 -1.22 14.38 -0.58
CA VAL A 74 -1.55 15.57 0.23
C VAL A 74 -1.96 16.70 -0.69
N ASP A 75 -3.16 17.23 -0.50
CA ASP A 75 -3.75 18.26 -1.39
C ASP A 75 -2.89 19.51 -1.46
N TYR A 76 -2.40 19.99 -0.32
CA TYR A 76 -1.53 21.18 -0.24
C TYR A 76 -0.21 21.01 -1.03
N LEU A 77 0.25 19.78 -1.20
CA LEU A 77 1.46 19.45 -1.96
C LEU A 77 1.16 19.02 -3.40
N GLY A 78 -0.03 19.34 -3.91
CA GLY A 78 -0.45 18.98 -5.26
C GLY A 78 -0.54 17.46 -5.50
N GLY A 79 -0.88 16.69 -4.47
CA GLY A 79 -0.93 15.23 -4.50
C GLY A 79 0.38 14.55 -4.09
N GLY A 80 1.43 15.33 -3.81
CA GLY A 80 2.68 14.77 -3.28
C GLY A 80 2.54 14.25 -1.84
N PRO A 81 3.44 13.34 -1.40
CA PRO A 81 4.50 12.67 -2.15
C PRO A 81 4.04 11.67 -3.22
N GLY A 82 2.78 11.18 -3.19
CA GLY A 82 2.21 10.32 -4.22
C GLY A 82 3.02 9.04 -4.44
N VAL A 83 3.31 8.69 -5.69
CA VAL A 83 4.11 7.50 -6.05
C VAL A 83 5.54 7.53 -5.49
N TYR A 84 6.01 8.68 -5.03
CA TYR A 84 7.32 8.84 -4.39
C TYR A 84 7.29 8.68 -2.87
N SER A 85 6.18 8.24 -2.28
CA SER A 85 6.00 8.15 -0.83
C SER A 85 7.10 7.36 -0.12
N ALA A 86 7.50 6.22 -0.67
CA ALA A 86 8.53 5.36 -0.09
C ALA A 86 9.96 5.93 -0.17
N ARG A 87 10.21 6.89 -1.05
CA ARG A 87 11.52 7.54 -1.31
C ARG A 87 11.47 9.07 -1.23
N TYR A 88 10.49 9.60 -0.51
CA TYR A 88 10.27 11.03 -0.39
C TYR A 88 11.49 11.76 0.15
N GLY A 89 11.96 12.75 -0.60
CA GLY A 89 13.19 13.49 -0.28
C GLY A 89 14.48 12.67 -0.37
N GLY A 90 14.45 11.47 -0.98
CA GLY A 90 15.60 10.56 -1.02
C GLY A 90 15.95 9.97 0.34
N LEU A 91 14.98 9.92 1.27
CA LEU A 91 15.18 9.48 2.64
C LEU A 91 14.72 8.02 2.82
N ASP A 92 15.51 7.22 3.53
CA ASP A 92 15.23 5.80 3.78
C ASP A 92 14.50 5.57 5.12
N ASP A 93 14.51 6.56 6.01
CA ASP A 93 13.91 6.46 7.35
C ASP A 93 12.50 7.06 7.40
N ASP A 94 11.53 6.32 7.94
CA ASP A 94 10.13 6.76 8.06
C ASP A 94 9.98 8.03 8.90
N LYS A 95 10.72 8.16 9.99
CA LYS A 95 10.66 9.35 10.85
C LYS A 95 11.20 10.58 10.13
N ALA A 96 12.28 10.41 9.35
CA ALA A 96 12.85 11.49 8.55
C ALA A 96 11.87 11.92 7.44
N ARG A 97 11.18 10.98 6.77
CA ARG A 97 10.13 11.29 5.78
C ARG A 97 8.95 12.03 6.41
N CYS A 98 8.47 11.60 7.58
CA CYS A 98 7.42 12.30 8.33
C CYS A 98 7.85 13.72 8.71
N ALA A 99 9.08 13.91 9.20
CA ALA A 99 9.61 15.23 9.56
C ALA A 99 9.71 16.15 8.34
N LEU A 100 10.17 15.65 7.20
CA LEU A 100 10.22 16.39 5.94
C LEU A 100 8.81 16.79 5.49
N LEU A 101 7.84 15.86 5.54
CA LEU A 101 6.45 16.13 5.19
C LEU A 101 5.88 17.27 6.05
N LEU A 102 6.04 17.16 7.38
CA LEU A 102 5.55 18.18 8.31
C LEU A 102 6.22 19.54 8.09
N ASN A 103 7.52 19.53 7.75
CA ASN A 103 8.23 20.77 7.39
C ASN A 103 7.67 21.40 6.13
N ASN A 104 7.40 20.62 5.09
CA ASN A 104 6.81 21.08 3.83
C ASN A 104 5.34 21.52 3.98
N MET A 105 4.68 21.09 5.06
CA MET A 105 3.32 21.48 5.42
C MET A 105 3.25 22.74 6.32
N ARG A 106 4.38 23.41 6.59
CA ARG A 106 4.38 24.65 7.36
C ARG A 106 3.62 25.74 6.63
N GLY A 107 2.66 26.37 7.33
CA GLY A 107 1.81 27.40 6.75
C GLY A 107 0.62 26.87 5.92
N ALA A 108 0.47 25.57 5.77
CA ALA A 108 -0.68 24.99 5.09
C ALA A 108 -1.99 25.29 5.84
N LEU A 109 -2.94 25.94 5.16
CA LEU A 109 -4.28 26.20 5.68
C LEU A 109 -5.17 24.94 5.60
N SER A 110 -5.01 24.15 4.56
CA SER A 110 -5.64 22.84 4.44
C SER A 110 -4.62 21.75 4.70
N ARG A 111 -5.01 20.73 5.45
CA ARG A 111 -4.20 19.56 5.74
C ARG A 111 -4.83 18.28 5.20
N SER A 112 -5.82 18.43 4.30
CA SER A 112 -6.49 17.30 3.66
C SER A 112 -5.49 16.39 2.93
N ALA A 113 -5.65 15.10 3.10
CA ALA A 113 -4.84 14.09 2.48
C ALA A 113 -5.64 12.80 2.33
N HIS A 114 -5.15 11.89 1.51
CA HIS A 114 -5.64 10.53 1.48
C HIS A 114 -4.47 9.57 1.26
N PHE A 115 -4.59 8.38 1.79
CA PHE A 115 -3.79 7.26 1.31
C PHE A 115 -4.49 6.59 0.15
N HIS A 116 -3.72 6.19 -0.83
CA HIS A 116 -4.16 5.40 -1.98
C HIS A 116 -3.40 4.07 -2.04
N SER A 117 -4.07 3.00 -2.47
CA SER A 117 -3.46 1.71 -2.76
C SER A 117 -4.03 1.15 -4.05
N ALA A 118 -3.15 0.70 -4.95
CA ALA A 118 -3.48 -0.06 -6.14
C ALA A 118 -2.93 -1.48 -5.99
N ILE A 119 -3.81 -2.46 -6.16
CA ILE A 119 -3.47 -3.89 -6.11
C ILE A 119 -3.56 -4.44 -7.52
N VAL A 120 -2.53 -5.15 -7.95
CA VAL A 120 -2.51 -5.88 -9.23
C VAL A 120 -2.10 -7.32 -8.97
N CYS A 121 -2.88 -8.26 -9.48
CA CYS A 121 -2.45 -9.65 -9.60
C CYS A 121 -2.20 -9.96 -11.08
N ALA A 122 -1.00 -10.45 -11.40
CA ALA A 122 -0.64 -10.96 -12.71
C ALA A 122 -0.66 -12.49 -12.70
N PHE A 123 -1.27 -13.08 -13.70
CA PHE A 123 -1.38 -14.53 -13.87
C PHE A 123 -0.49 -15.04 -15.02
N PRO A 124 0.02 -16.29 -14.94
CA PRO A 124 0.87 -16.86 -16.00
C PRO A 124 0.20 -16.97 -17.38
N ASN A 125 -1.12 -16.95 -17.45
CA ASN A 125 -1.87 -16.93 -18.71
C ASN A 125 -1.96 -15.53 -19.38
N GLY A 126 -1.38 -14.51 -18.75
CA GLY A 126 -1.38 -13.14 -19.24
C GLY A 126 -2.53 -12.27 -18.70
N ASP A 127 -3.47 -12.86 -17.98
CA ASP A 127 -4.56 -12.11 -17.37
C ASP A 127 -4.09 -11.28 -16.19
N THR A 128 -4.86 -10.23 -15.87
CA THR A 128 -4.66 -9.42 -14.67
C THR A 128 -5.97 -9.17 -13.94
N VAL A 129 -5.91 -9.14 -12.62
CA VAL A 129 -6.99 -8.68 -11.75
C VAL A 129 -6.49 -7.48 -10.97
N THR A 130 -7.25 -6.39 -10.96
CA THR A 130 -6.87 -5.13 -10.33
C THR A 130 -7.94 -4.62 -9.38
N ALA A 131 -7.52 -3.90 -8.35
CA ALA A 131 -8.42 -3.13 -7.49
C ALA A 131 -7.68 -1.96 -6.88
N GLU A 132 -8.41 -0.92 -6.54
CA GLU A 132 -7.88 0.27 -5.89
C GLU A 132 -8.71 0.60 -4.65
N GLY A 133 -8.11 1.33 -3.71
CA GLY A 133 -8.79 1.76 -2.50
C GLY A 133 -8.13 2.98 -1.89
N ASP A 134 -8.98 3.85 -1.34
CA ASP A 134 -8.59 5.09 -0.69
C ASP A 134 -8.96 5.07 0.79
N CYS A 135 -8.23 5.86 1.56
CA CYS A 135 -8.61 6.25 2.90
C CYS A 135 -8.41 7.76 3.06
N PRO A 136 -9.49 8.55 3.12
CA PRO A 136 -9.39 9.99 3.35
C PRO A 136 -8.99 10.29 4.80
N GLY A 137 -8.25 11.38 4.97
CA GLY A 137 -7.79 11.83 6.27
C GLY A 137 -7.14 13.22 6.21
N MET A 138 -6.31 13.51 7.18
CA MET A 138 -5.60 14.77 7.31
C MET A 138 -4.18 14.53 7.82
N ILE A 139 -3.27 15.46 7.50
CA ILE A 139 -1.93 15.44 8.08
C ILE A 139 -1.99 16.10 9.47
N ALA A 140 -1.60 15.36 10.50
CA ALA A 140 -1.46 15.86 11.87
C ALA A 140 -0.37 16.95 11.97
N TYR A 141 -0.39 17.75 13.01
CA TYR A 141 0.63 18.78 13.24
C TYR A 141 1.93 18.22 13.81
N ALA A 142 1.87 17.05 14.43
CA ALA A 142 3.01 16.33 14.98
C ALA A 142 2.74 14.82 14.90
N PRO A 143 3.79 13.98 14.92
CA PRO A 143 3.62 12.54 14.98
C PRO A 143 2.95 12.12 16.30
N VAL A 144 1.97 11.21 16.23
CA VAL A 144 1.28 10.64 17.39
C VAL A 144 1.11 9.14 17.16
N GLY A 145 1.44 8.34 18.18
CA GLY A 145 1.42 6.89 18.12
C GLY A 145 2.74 6.28 17.64
N GLU A 146 2.91 4.99 17.89
CA GLU A 146 4.16 4.26 17.62
C GLU A 146 3.95 3.00 16.78
N ASP A 147 2.69 2.64 16.52
CA ASP A 147 2.36 1.46 15.72
C ASP A 147 2.40 1.75 14.22
N GLY A 148 2.37 0.68 13.42
CA GLY A 148 2.35 0.79 11.97
C GLY A 148 3.72 1.08 11.36
N PHE A 149 3.73 1.79 10.23
CA PHE A 149 4.93 2.14 9.45
C PHE A 149 4.67 3.34 8.53
N GLY A 150 5.72 3.83 7.89
CA GLY A 150 5.61 4.94 6.93
C GLY A 150 5.09 6.21 7.57
N TYR A 151 4.04 6.76 7.01
CA TYR A 151 3.41 8.01 7.45
C TYR A 151 2.30 7.81 8.50
N ASP A 152 2.10 6.61 9.02
CA ASP A 152 1.04 6.29 9.99
C ASP A 152 0.99 7.25 11.19
N PRO A 153 2.14 7.69 11.78
CA PRO A 153 2.12 8.61 12.91
C PRO A 153 1.61 10.03 12.59
N VAL A 154 1.62 10.44 11.33
CA VAL A 154 1.19 11.78 10.90
C VAL A 154 -0.11 11.77 10.09
N PHE A 155 -0.67 10.60 9.80
CA PHE A 155 -1.94 10.48 9.10
C PHE A 155 -3.11 10.31 10.08
N PHE A 156 -3.88 11.37 10.24
CA PHE A 156 -5.01 11.45 11.16
C PHE A 156 -6.34 11.17 10.45
N VAL A 157 -7.15 10.30 11.02
CA VAL A 157 -8.49 9.96 10.54
C VAL A 157 -9.55 10.65 11.44
N PRO A 158 -10.23 11.70 10.96
CA PRO A 158 -11.13 12.51 11.78
C PRO A 158 -12.24 11.71 12.46
N ASP A 159 -12.89 10.81 11.73
CA ASP A 159 -14.01 9.99 12.25
C ASP A 159 -13.58 9.06 13.39
N LYS A 160 -12.33 8.66 13.42
CA LYS A 160 -11.75 7.82 14.47
C LYS A 160 -11.08 8.64 15.58
N ARG A 161 -10.79 9.92 15.33
CA ARG A 161 -10.02 10.80 16.22
C ARG A 161 -8.66 10.21 16.60
N LYS A 162 -8.05 9.47 15.70
CA LYS A 162 -6.77 8.78 15.87
C LYS A 162 -5.91 8.95 14.62
N THR A 163 -4.59 8.93 14.79
CA THR A 163 -3.69 8.62 13.68
C THR A 163 -3.69 7.12 13.40
N PHE A 164 -3.24 6.71 12.22
CA PHE A 164 -3.07 5.27 11.94
C PHE A 164 -2.13 4.58 12.93
N ALA A 165 -1.11 5.28 13.42
CA ALA A 165 -0.18 4.75 14.43
C ALA A 165 -0.78 4.63 15.85
N GLN A 166 -1.99 5.13 16.09
CA GLN A 166 -2.73 4.96 17.34
C GLN A 166 -3.79 3.85 17.25
N MET A 167 -3.95 3.24 16.08
CA MET A 167 -4.93 2.18 15.84
C MET A 167 -4.31 0.81 16.02
N THR A 168 -5.12 -0.15 16.47
CA THR A 168 -4.73 -1.56 16.34
C THR A 168 -4.68 -1.95 14.87
N ALA A 169 -4.00 -3.06 14.54
CA ALA A 169 -3.96 -3.58 13.18
C ALA A 169 -5.38 -3.83 12.63
N GLU A 170 -6.26 -4.38 13.46
CA GLU A 170 -7.67 -4.63 13.10
C GLU A 170 -8.43 -3.33 12.82
N GLU A 171 -8.33 -2.33 13.71
CA GLU A 171 -8.95 -1.01 13.50
C GLU A 171 -8.48 -0.35 12.21
N LYS A 172 -7.17 -0.39 11.94
CA LYS A 172 -6.57 0.16 10.72
C LYS A 172 -7.00 -0.60 9.47
N ASN A 173 -6.92 -1.94 9.47
CA ASN A 173 -7.28 -2.78 8.32
C ASN A 173 -8.75 -2.62 7.92
N ALA A 174 -9.65 -2.35 8.88
CA ALA A 174 -11.06 -2.13 8.62
C ALA A 174 -11.34 -0.89 7.75
N ILE A 175 -10.49 0.14 7.78
CA ILE A 175 -10.72 1.43 7.13
C ILE A 175 -9.61 1.88 6.17
N SER A 176 -8.44 1.26 6.23
CA SER A 176 -7.28 1.71 5.46
C SER A 176 -7.47 1.56 3.95
N HIS A 177 -6.74 2.36 3.18
CA HIS A 177 -6.62 2.26 1.73
C HIS A 177 -6.33 0.84 1.26
N ARG A 178 -5.33 0.17 1.86
CA ARG A 178 -4.99 -1.23 1.54
C ARG A 178 -6.11 -2.18 1.93
N GLY A 179 -6.72 -2.01 3.10
CA GLY A 179 -7.87 -2.81 3.52
C GLY A 179 -9.03 -2.68 2.53
N ASN A 180 -9.33 -1.45 2.08
CA ASN A 180 -10.36 -1.19 1.07
C ASN A 180 -10.00 -1.82 -0.28
N ALA A 181 -8.77 -1.61 -0.77
CA ALA A 181 -8.29 -2.19 -2.02
C ALA A 181 -8.31 -3.73 -1.99
N LEU A 182 -7.88 -4.36 -0.89
CA LEU A 182 -7.84 -5.81 -0.76
C LEU A 182 -9.24 -6.44 -0.68
N ARG A 183 -10.20 -5.77 -0.04
CA ARG A 183 -11.61 -6.24 -0.05
C ARG A 183 -12.21 -6.16 -1.45
N ALA A 184 -11.97 -5.08 -2.18
CA ALA A 184 -12.39 -4.96 -3.58
C ALA A 184 -11.67 -6.01 -4.45
N PHE A 185 -10.36 -6.18 -4.27
CA PHE A 185 -9.56 -7.18 -4.96
C PHE A 185 -10.08 -8.61 -4.75
N ALA A 186 -10.48 -8.96 -3.54
CA ALA A 186 -11.00 -10.29 -3.23
C ALA A 186 -12.29 -10.60 -3.99
N VAL A 187 -13.17 -9.60 -4.18
CA VAL A 187 -14.38 -9.75 -4.99
C VAL A 187 -14.02 -9.98 -6.47
N GLU A 188 -13.12 -9.16 -7.01
CA GLU A 188 -12.70 -9.29 -8.41
C GLU A 188 -11.94 -10.60 -8.66
N LEU A 189 -11.09 -11.01 -7.72
CA LEU A 189 -10.38 -12.28 -7.81
C LEU A 189 -11.34 -13.48 -7.79
N LYS A 190 -12.34 -13.44 -6.92
CA LYS A 190 -13.37 -14.49 -6.88
C LYS A 190 -14.12 -14.58 -8.20
N ASN A 191 -14.58 -13.43 -8.73
CA ASN A 191 -15.25 -13.37 -10.03
C ASN A 191 -14.38 -13.92 -11.18
N TYR A 192 -13.06 -13.69 -11.10
CA TYR A 192 -12.12 -14.20 -12.08
C TYR A 192 -11.93 -15.73 -11.97
N LEU A 193 -11.84 -16.28 -10.76
CA LEU A 193 -11.61 -17.71 -10.54
C LEU A 193 -12.86 -18.58 -10.79
N GLU A 194 -14.06 -17.99 -10.81
CA GLU A 194 -15.32 -18.67 -11.05
C GLU A 194 -15.72 -18.71 -12.57
N LYS A 195 -14.93 -18.10 -13.45
CA LYS A 195 -15.09 -18.13 -14.91
C LYS A 195 -14.47 -19.37 -15.53
#